data_ac1641116810ecb88bf5a2992729d1f1
#
_entry.id   ac1641116810ecb88bf5a2992729d1f1
#
_cell.length_a   1.000
_cell.length_b   1.000
_cell.length_c   1.000
_cell.angle_alpha   90.00
_cell.angle_beta   90.00
_cell.angle_gamma   90.00
#
_symmetry.space_group_name_H-M   'P 1'
#
loop_
_entity.id
_entity.type
_entity.pdbx_description
1 polymer ?
#
loop_
_entity_poly.entity_id
_entity_poly.type
_entity_poly.pdbx_seq_one_letter_code
_entity_poly.pdbx_strand_id
1 'polypeptide(L)'
;NKEFTMPKMSIDTYTEYLDIAEQIDAHPRYTKQDIEIMAMFVCKAYGDQFTVEELKNPETGLDAAGLILEFQFIDAGIGEELTKRMEKIEKNFQSGK
;
A
#
# COMPACT_ATOMS: atom_id res chain seq x y z
N ASN A 1 -1.06 15.34 15.29
CA ASN A 1 -0.67 14.80 13.98
C ASN A 1 0.37 13.73 14.14
N LYS A 2 -0.09 12.51 14.15
CA LYS A 2 0.79 11.36 14.23
C LYS A 2 1.22 10.94 12.82
N GLU A 3 2.48 10.71 12.66
CA GLU A 3 2.99 10.14 11.42
C GLU A 3 3.11 8.64 11.61
N PHE A 4 2.65 7.90 10.63
CA PHE A 4 2.76 6.45 10.62
C PHE A 4 3.67 6.04 9.48
N THR A 5 4.58 5.14 9.78
CA THR A 5 5.51 4.64 8.77
C THR A 5 5.11 3.22 8.40
N MET A 6 5.01 2.98 7.10
CA MET A 6 4.68 1.64 6.62
C MET A 6 5.91 0.74 6.74
N PRO A 7 5.80 -0.40 7.43
CA PRO A 7 6.91 -1.33 7.51
C PRO A 7 7.14 -2.00 6.16
N LYS A 8 8.24 -2.70 6.03
CA LYS A 8 8.51 -3.47 4.81
C LYS A 8 7.39 -4.47 4.59
N MET A 9 6.90 -4.52 3.36
CA MET A 9 5.79 -5.40 3.04
C MET A 9 6.30 -6.81 2.77
N SER A 10 5.67 -7.79 3.41
CA SER A 10 6.00 -9.18 3.17
C SER A 10 5.48 -9.62 1.79
N ILE A 11 6.02 -10.72 1.29
CA ILE A 11 5.57 -11.29 0.02
C ILE A 11 4.09 -11.64 0.10
N ASP A 12 3.66 -12.25 1.21
CA ASP A 12 2.26 -12.63 1.38
C ASP A 12 1.33 -11.41 1.38
N THR A 13 1.73 -10.35 2.05
CA THR A 13 0.93 -9.13 2.09
C THR A 13 0.85 -8.50 0.70
N TYR A 14 1.95 -8.50 -0.04
CA TYR A 14 1.94 -7.94 -1.40
C TYR A 14 1.06 -8.76 -2.33
N THR A 15 1.06 -10.09 -2.25
CA THR A 15 0.17 -10.91 -3.07
C THR A 15 -1.29 -10.64 -2.73
N GLU A 16 -1.58 -10.40 -1.46
CA GLU A 16 -2.93 -10.02 -1.04
C GLU A 16 -3.32 -8.67 -1.67
N TYR A 17 -2.38 -7.72 -1.69
CA TYR A 17 -2.61 -6.44 -2.36
C TYR A 17 -2.96 -6.64 -3.84
N LEU A 18 -2.21 -7.49 -4.53
CA LEU A 18 -2.45 -7.75 -5.96
C LEU A 18 -3.83 -8.37 -6.20
N ASP A 19 -4.25 -9.29 -5.34
CA ASP A 19 -5.59 -9.89 -5.42
C ASP A 19 -6.68 -8.84 -5.25
N ILE A 20 -6.51 -7.96 -4.28
CA ILE A 20 -7.47 -6.90 -4.00
C ILE A 20 -7.53 -5.91 -5.18
N ALA A 21 -6.37 -5.52 -5.69
CA ALA A 21 -6.29 -4.60 -6.82
C ALA A 21 -6.98 -5.18 -8.05
N GLU A 22 -6.79 -6.45 -8.31
CA GLU A 22 -7.44 -7.14 -9.43
C GLU A 22 -8.95 -7.15 -9.27
N GLN A 23 -9.43 -7.42 -8.06
CA GLN A 23 -10.84 -7.43 -7.72
C GLN A 23 -11.48 -6.07 -7.95
N ILE A 24 -10.78 -5.02 -7.52
CA ILE A 24 -11.26 -3.65 -7.65
C ILE A 24 -11.27 -3.22 -9.13
N ASP A 25 -10.24 -3.56 -9.87
CA ASP A 25 -10.11 -3.21 -11.28
C ASP A 25 -11.19 -3.86 -12.15
N ALA A 26 -11.79 -4.95 -11.68
CA ALA A 26 -12.88 -5.61 -12.37
C ALA A 26 -14.18 -4.81 -12.34
N HIS A 27 -14.27 -3.82 -11.45
CA HIS A 27 -15.47 -3.00 -11.29
C HIS A 27 -15.32 -1.68 -12.04
N PRO A 28 -16.35 -1.21 -12.77
CA PRO A 28 -16.28 0.07 -13.46
C PRO A 28 -16.20 1.26 -12.51
N ARG A 29 -16.65 1.07 -11.26
CA ARG A 29 -16.60 2.07 -10.20
C ARG A 29 -16.26 1.37 -8.90
N TYR A 30 -15.68 2.11 -7.96
CA TYR A 30 -15.48 1.57 -6.62
C TYR A 30 -16.82 1.25 -5.98
N THR A 31 -16.93 0.07 -5.41
CA THR A 31 -18.12 -0.33 -4.66
C THR A 31 -17.88 -0.05 -3.18
N LYS A 32 -18.95 -0.06 -2.40
CA LYS A 32 -18.84 0.07 -0.96
C LYS A 32 -17.89 -0.98 -0.38
N GLN A 33 -17.99 -2.20 -0.88
CA GLN A 33 -17.15 -3.31 -0.43
C GLN A 33 -15.70 -3.06 -0.79
N ASP A 34 -15.42 -2.51 -1.96
CA ASP A 34 -14.06 -2.17 -2.37
C ASP A 34 -13.42 -1.19 -1.39
N ILE A 35 -14.15 -0.16 -0.99
CA ILE A 35 -13.67 0.84 -0.04
C ILE A 35 -13.38 0.20 1.32
N GLU A 36 -14.26 -0.67 1.78
CA GLU A 36 -14.05 -1.38 3.06
C GLU A 36 -12.80 -2.25 3.01
N ILE A 37 -12.60 -2.96 1.91
CA ILE A 37 -11.43 -3.83 1.74
C ILE A 37 -10.15 -3.00 1.69
N MET A 38 -10.18 -1.87 0.99
CA MET A 38 -9.03 -0.96 0.95
C MET A 38 -8.65 -0.47 2.34
N ALA A 39 -9.66 -0.06 3.12
CA ALA A 39 -9.41 0.45 4.47
C ALA A 39 -8.79 -0.63 5.36
N MET A 40 -9.33 -1.83 5.29
CA MET A 40 -8.78 -2.95 6.06
C MET A 40 -7.36 -3.28 5.65
N PHE A 41 -7.10 -3.27 4.35
CA PHE A 41 -5.77 -3.58 3.85
C PHE A 41 -4.74 -2.51 4.24
N VAL A 42 -5.10 -1.24 4.16
CA VAL A 42 -4.19 -0.16 4.56
C VAL A 42 -3.81 -0.30 6.03
N CYS A 43 -4.77 -0.62 6.90
CA CYS A 43 -4.46 -0.87 8.31
C CYS A 43 -3.47 -2.01 8.47
N LYS A 44 -3.68 -3.09 7.76
CA LYS A 44 -2.79 -4.26 7.80
C LYS A 44 -1.40 -3.92 7.29
N ALA A 45 -1.32 -3.18 6.19
CA ALA A 45 -0.05 -2.80 5.58
C ALA A 45 0.80 -1.94 6.52
N TYR A 46 0.15 -1.17 7.38
CA TYR A 46 0.84 -0.35 8.38
C TYR A 46 1.10 -1.11 9.69
N GLY A 47 0.87 -2.43 9.70
CA GLY A 47 1.14 -3.24 10.88
C GLY A 47 0.17 -2.99 12.03
N ASP A 48 -1.06 -2.62 11.70
CA ASP A 48 -2.13 -2.38 12.68
C ASP A 48 -1.79 -1.29 13.70
N GLN A 49 -1.05 -0.27 13.27
CA GLN A 49 -0.72 0.88 14.12
C GLN A 49 -1.95 1.71 14.45
N PHE A 50 -3.03 1.51 13.73
CA PHE A 50 -4.31 2.20 13.95
C PHE A 50 -5.45 1.25 13.55
N THR A 51 -6.65 1.55 14.03
CA THR A 51 -7.83 0.75 13.70
C THR A 51 -8.48 1.24 12.43
N VAL A 52 -9.35 0.42 11.83
CA VAL A 52 -10.13 0.82 10.67
C VAL A 52 -10.99 2.04 11.01
N GLU A 53 -11.56 2.08 12.21
CA GLU A 53 -12.38 3.22 12.64
C GLU A 53 -11.58 4.51 12.71
N GLU A 54 -10.36 4.42 13.24
CA GLU A 54 -9.47 5.58 13.28
C GLU A 54 -9.09 6.03 11.88
N LEU A 55 -8.83 5.09 10.98
CA LEU A 55 -8.47 5.38 9.61
C LEU A 55 -9.60 6.09 8.87
N LYS A 56 -10.83 5.65 9.08
CA LYS A 56 -12.02 6.19 8.39
C LYS A 56 -12.48 7.54 8.93
N ASN A 57 -11.95 7.94 10.07
CA ASN A 57 -12.31 9.23 10.67
C ASN A 57 -11.42 10.33 10.08
N PRO A 58 -12.00 11.32 9.37
CA PRO A 58 -11.19 12.37 8.72
C PRO A 58 -10.32 13.16 9.69
N GLU A 59 -10.68 13.21 10.97
CA GLU A 59 -9.89 13.95 11.95
C GLU A 59 -8.67 13.19 12.42
N THR A 60 -8.73 11.86 12.43
CA THR A 60 -7.63 11.01 12.91
C THR A 60 -6.97 10.20 11.79
N GLY A 61 -7.65 10.04 10.67
CA GLY A 61 -7.17 9.22 9.57
C GLY A 61 -7.32 9.91 8.22
N LEU A 62 -8.03 9.27 7.31
CA LEU A 62 -8.11 9.69 5.92
C LEU A 62 -9.55 9.97 5.50
N ASP A 63 -9.71 10.90 4.57
CA ASP A 63 -10.95 11.03 3.84
C ASP A 63 -10.96 10.04 2.67
N ALA A 64 -12.02 10.03 1.88
CA ALA A 64 -12.18 9.06 0.79
C ALA A 64 -11.05 9.17 -0.24
N ALA A 65 -10.73 10.38 -0.66
CA ALA A 65 -9.66 10.57 -1.64
C ALA A 65 -8.31 10.12 -1.07
N GLY A 66 -8.06 10.44 0.19
CA GLY A 66 -6.82 10.04 0.86
C GLY A 66 -6.68 8.53 0.95
N LEU A 67 -7.76 7.82 1.22
CA LEU A 67 -7.73 6.37 1.29
C LEU A 67 -7.38 5.76 -0.07
N ILE A 68 -8.02 6.23 -1.12
CA ILE A 68 -7.77 5.72 -2.46
C ILE A 68 -6.32 5.97 -2.88
N LEU A 69 -5.82 7.18 -2.62
CA LEU A 69 -4.42 7.51 -2.93
C LEU A 69 -3.45 6.65 -2.14
N GLU A 70 -3.71 6.46 -0.87
CA GLU A 70 -2.84 5.65 -0.01
C GLU A 70 -2.76 4.22 -0.52
N PHE A 71 -3.89 3.66 -0.92
CA PHE A 71 -3.93 2.31 -1.47
C PHE A 71 -3.13 2.23 -2.77
N GLN A 72 -3.28 3.20 -3.67
CA GLN A 72 -2.57 3.23 -4.94
C GLN A 72 -1.06 3.42 -4.75
N PHE A 73 -0.66 4.21 -3.75
CA PHE A 73 0.75 4.46 -3.47
C PHE A 73 1.50 3.24 -2.96
N ILE A 74 0.80 2.24 -2.48
CA ILE A 74 1.44 0.99 -2.05
C ILE A 74 2.21 0.38 -3.21
N ASP A 75 1.58 0.29 -4.37
CA ASP A 75 2.23 -0.28 -5.55
C ASP A 75 3.37 0.61 -6.04
N ALA A 76 3.17 1.92 -6.03
CA ALA A 76 4.22 2.86 -6.42
C ALA A 76 5.44 2.74 -5.50
N GLY A 77 5.19 2.58 -4.20
CA GLY A 77 6.28 2.41 -3.23
C GLY A 77 7.08 1.14 -3.46
N ILE A 78 6.39 0.05 -3.79
CA ILE A 78 7.06 -1.21 -4.13
C ILE A 78 7.91 -1.03 -5.39
N GLY A 79 7.36 -0.33 -6.40
CA GLY A 79 8.09 -0.06 -7.64
C GLY A 79 9.36 0.74 -7.41
N GLU A 80 9.29 1.76 -6.56
CA GLU A 80 10.46 2.55 -6.20
C GLU A 80 11.52 1.71 -5.50
N GLU A 81 11.11 0.89 -4.58
CA GLU A 81 12.04 0.02 -3.84
C GLU A 81 12.70 -0.97 -4.77
N LEU A 82 11.92 -1.54 -5.70
CA LEU A 82 12.45 -2.46 -6.70
C LEU A 82 13.51 -1.77 -7.57
N THR A 83 13.23 -0.57 -8.04
CA THR A 83 14.17 0.20 -8.85
C THR A 83 15.48 0.44 -8.10
N LYS A 84 15.39 0.84 -6.83
CA LYS A 84 16.57 1.09 -6.01
C LYS A 84 17.43 -0.17 -5.86
N ARG A 85 16.80 -1.30 -5.65
CA ARG A 85 17.51 -2.57 -5.49
C ARG A 85 18.14 -3.03 -6.79
N MET A 86 17.45 -2.82 -7.90
CA MET A 86 17.98 -3.16 -9.21
C MET A 86 19.22 -2.33 -9.54
N GLU A 87 19.17 -1.03 -9.26
CA GLU A 87 20.31 -0.15 -9.45
C GLU A 87 21.51 -0.60 -8.61
N LYS A 88 21.27 -1.00 -7.38
CA LYS A 88 22.31 -1.47 -6.49
C LYS A 88 22.95 -2.76 -7.00
N ILE A 89 22.16 -3.67 -7.50
CA ILE A 89 22.64 -4.94 -8.07
C ILE A 89 23.50 -4.64 -9.31
N GLU A 90 23.01 -3.79 -10.19
CA GLU A 90 23.73 -3.40 -11.39
C GLU A 90 25.08 -2.77 -11.07
N LYS A 91 25.09 -1.87 -10.09
CA LYS A 91 26.30 -1.22 -9.63
C LYS A 91 27.30 -2.22 -9.08
N ASN A 92 26.84 -3.16 -8.27
CA ASN A 92 27.68 -4.20 -7.72
C ASN A 92 28.24 -5.10 -8.83
N PHE A 93 27.46 -5.37 -9.82
CA PHE A 93 27.85 -6.19 -10.96
C PHE A 93 28.99 -5.51 -11.72
N GLN A 94 28.87 -4.22 -11.98
CA GLN A 94 29.90 -3.46 -12.67
C GLN A 94 31.17 -3.33 -11.86
N SER A 95 31.04 -3.15 -10.55
CA SER A 95 32.19 -3.02 -9.65
C SER A 95 32.92 -4.31 -9.44
N GLY A 96 32.26 -5.43 -9.65
CA GLY A 96 32.86 -6.75 -9.45
C GLY A 96 33.80 -7.20 -10.54
N LYS A 97 34.05 -6.35 -11.50
CA LYS A 97 34.98 -6.67 -12.59
C LYS A 97 36.41 -6.18 -12.29
#